data_73118d13ee0e5b139bc6799128df4cb8
#
_entry.id   73118d13ee0e5b139bc6799128df4cb8
#
_cell.length_a   1.000
_cell.length_b   1.000
_cell.length_c   1.000
_cell.angle_alpha   90.00
_cell.angle_beta   90.00
_cell.angle_gamma   90.00
#
_symmetry.space_group_name_H-M   'P 1'
#
loop_
_entity.id
_entity.type
_entity.pdbx_description
1 polymer ?
#
loop_
_entity_poly.entity_id
_entity_poly.type
_entity_poly.pdbx_seq_one_letter_code
_entity_poly.pdbx_strand_id
1 'polypeptide(L)'
;MTVTRFAPSPTGYLHVGNLRTALFNFLIAKKAGGQFILRLDDTDPERSKQEYADQIQRDLEWLGLTWDRIEKQSERLDRYAAAADELREKGRFYEAWETPTELDLKRKKQLNMGLPPVYDRAALTLSDEEKAKLRAERGQGVWRFKLDHQRIEWTDGILGDLSIDAASVSDPVLIRQDGQVLYTIASVVDDTDMGVTHVVRGSDHVTNTATQIQIMEALGFSAPSFAHHSLLTGPQGEALSKRLGTLALKDLRENGVEAMALLSHMARLGSSQPIELCETLDQLAEGFDLNHFGSAPTKFDVDDLYPLTARYLHTQPLSAVAGQVAEIGVPDDLAETFWNVARANITTRHDIAGWWHLFRDGATPLVADEDREFVAEAFDMLPEPPYSADTWKSWTDAVKEATGRKGKGLFMPLRKAVTGLERGPEMADVMQLLQKKPAL
;
A
#
# COMPACT_ATOMS: atom_id res chain seq x y z
N MET A 1 -17.12 -18.67 9.59
CA MET A 1 -16.58 -17.30 9.85
C MET A 1 -15.49 -17.04 8.83
N THR A 2 -15.48 -15.90 8.16
CA THR A 2 -14.43 -15.53 7.21
C THR A 2 -13.14 -15.19 7.95
N VAL A 3 -12.02 -15.82 7.56
CA VAL A 3 -10.69 -15.55 8.11
C VAL A 3 -9.75 -15.30 6.94
N THR A 4 -9.12 -14.14 6.94
CA THR A 4 -8.11 -13.73 5.95
C THR A 4 -6.80 -13.41 6.64
N ARG A 5 -5.72 -13.29 5.86
CA ARG A 5 -4.41 -12.91 6.41
C ARG A 5 -3.62 -12.04 5.43
N PHE A 6 -2.85 -11.13 5.99
CA PHE A 6 -1.72 -10.51 5.34
C PHE A 6 -0.43 -11.12 5.89
N ALA A 7 0.41 -11.64 5.01
CA ALA A 7 1.56 -12.47 5.37
C ALA A 7 2.87 -11.92 4.77
N PRO A 8 3.31 -10.72 5.19
CA PRO A 8 4.54 -10.13 4.67
C PRO A 8 5.79 -10.74 5.31
N SER A 9 6.84 -10.93 4.50
CA SER A 9 8.17 -11.21 5.04
C SER A 9 8.82 -9.87 5.46
N PRO A 10 9.32 -9.74 6.70
CA PRO A 10 9.93 -8.50 7.20
C PRO A 10 11.38 -8.33 6.69
N THR A 11 11.55 -8.30 5.37
CA THR A 11 12.85 -8.21 4.66
C THR A 11 13.06 -6.83 4.02
N GLY A 12 12.13 -5.90 4.21
CA GLY A 12 12.14 -4.55 3.68
C GLY A 12 10.88 -3.78 4.07
N TYR A 13 10.80 -2.53 3.66
CA TYR A 13 9.63 -1.67 3.88
C TYR A 13 8.45 -2.11 3.00
N LEU A 14 7.22 -1.93 3.49
CA LEU A 14 6.03 -2.13 2.67
C LEU A 14 5.94 -1.09 1.56
N HIS A 15 5.51 -1.55 0.40
CA HIS A 15 5.21 -0.70 -0.75
C HIS A 15 3.75 -0.89 -1.20
N VAL A 16 3.29 -0.08 -2.13
CA VAL A 16 1.90 -0.11 -2.62
C VAL A 16 1.45 -1.49 -3.13
N GLY A 17 2.36 -2.30 -3.67
CA GLY A 17 2.04 -3.68 -4.08
C GLY A 17 1.69 -4.59 -2.89
N ASN A 18 2.41 -4.47 -1.77
CA ASN A 18 2.08 -5.18 -0.53
C ASN A 18 0.77 -4.65 0.07
N LEU A 19 0.57 -3.33 0.03
CA LEU A 19 -0.66 -2.71 0.50
C LEU A 19 -1.89 -3.26 -0.22
N ARG A 20 -1.82 -3.47 -1.53
CA ARG A 20 -2.94 -4.06 -2.29
C ARG A 20 -3.38 -5.39 -1.69
N THR A 21 -2.43 -6.27 -1.39
CA THR A 21 -2.71 -7.56 -0.74
C THR A 21 -3.30 -7.37 0.65
N ALA A 22 -2.69 -6.51 1.49
CA ALA A 22 -3.17 -6.23 2.83
C ALA A 22 -4.60 -5.69 2.83
N LEU A 23 -4.84 -4.68 1.99
CA LEU A 23 -6.14 -4.01 1.89
C LEU A 23 -7.25 -4.95 1.44
N PHE A 24 -7.03 -5.77 0.40
CA PHE A 24 -8.04 -6.70 -0.09
C PHE A 24 -8.44 -7.72 0.98
N ASN A 25 -7.46 -8.31 1.67
CA ASN A 25 -7.72 -9.24 2.77
C ASN A 25 -8.46 -8.57 3.92
N PHE A 26 -8.06 -7.35 4.31
CA PHE A 26 -8.73 -6.58 5.35
C PHE A 26 -10.19 -6.27 5.00
N LEU A 27 -10.45 -5.77 3.78
CA LEU A 27 -11.81 -5.40 3.35
C LEU A 27 -12.75 -6.59 3.28
N ILE A 28 -12.26 -7.75 2.84
CA ILE A 28 -13.04 -9.01 2.81
C ILE A 28 -13.40 -9.44 4.24
N ALA A 29 -12.45 -9.47 5.15
CA ALA A 29 -12.71 -9.82 6.55
C ALA A 29 -13.69 -8.84 7.18
N LYS A 30 -13.43 -7.53 7.04
CA LYS A 30 -14.27 -6.47 7.61
C LYS A 30 -15.70 -6.53 7.09
N LYS A 31 -15.91 -6.66 5.78
CA LYS A 31 -17.24 -6.78 5.15
C LYS A 31 -18.02 -7.99 5.66
N ALA A 32 -17.32 -9.08 5.92
CA ALA A 32 -17.94 -10.33 6.39
C ALA A 32 -18.09 -10.41 7.91
N GLY A 33 -17.67 -9.39 8.66
CA GLY A 33 -17.59 -9.48 10.13
C GLY A 33 -16.68 -10.62 10.61
N GLY A 34 -15.64 -10.91 9.83
CA GLY A 34 -14.67 -11.99 10.05
C GLY A 34 -13.41 -11.53 10.76
N GLN A 35 -12.33 -12.28 10.59
CA GLN A 35 -11.02 -12.00 11.19
C GLN A 35 -9.97 -11.69 10.13
N PHE A 36 -9.13 -10.71 10.43
CA PHE A 36 -7.94 -10.35 9.66
C PHE A 36 -6.68 -10.60 10.50
N ILE A 37 -5.82 -11.49 10.03
CA ILE A 37 -4.60 -11.91 10.72
C ILE A 37 -3.40 -11.21 10.07
N LEU A 38 -2.50 -10.65 10.89
CA LEU A 38 -1.15 -10.27 10.46
C LEU A 38 -0.21 -11.44 10.78
N ARG A 39 0.39 -12.06 9.75
CA ARG A 39 1.41 -13.08 9.92
C ARG A 39 2.75 -12.59 9.38
N LEU A 40 3.76 -12.56 10.22
CA LEU A 40 5.12 -12.22 9.79
C LEU A 40 5.80 -13.51 9.29
N ASP A 41 6.05 -13.58 7.97
CA ASP A 41 6.72 -14.72 7.35
C ASP A 41 8.24 -14.53 7.45
N ASP A 42 8.80 -14.80 8.63
CA ASP A 42 10.16 -14.50 9.08
C ASP A 42 11.04 -15.74 9.28
N THR A 43 10.79 -16.81 8.50
CA THR A 43 11.58 -18.05 8.56
C THR A 43 13.02 -17.91 8.03
N ASP A 44 13.35 -16.79 7.38
CA ASP A 44 14.71 -16.46 6.92
C ASP A 44 15.36 -15.47 7.91
N PRO A 45 16.17 -15.94 8.88
CA PRO A 45 16.73 -15.08 9.92
C PRO A 45 17.81 -14.09 9.41
N GLU A 46 18.43 -14.37 8.26
CA GLU A 46 19.44 -13.47 7.69
C GLU A 46 18.80 -12.23 7.07
N ARG A 47 17.64 -12.39 6.46
CA ARG A 47 16.94 -11.32 5.75
C ARG A 47 15.86 -10.64 6.59
N SER A 48 15.28 -11.35 7.55
CA SER A 48 14.23 -10.82 8.42
C SER A 48 14.81 -9.94 9.52
N LYS A 49 14.30 -8.71 9.67
CA LYS A 49 14.76 -7.76 10.67
C LYS A 49 13.60 -7.21 11.48
N GLN A 50 13.83 -7.03 12.79
CA GLN A 50 12.83 -6.50 13.69
C GLN A 50 12.38 -5.10 13.29
N GLU A 51 13.29 -4.25 12.79
CA GLU A 51 12.93 -2.89 12.34
C GLU A 51 11.88 -2.90 11.22
N TYR A 52 11.94 -3.88 10.29
CA TYR A 52 10.94 -4.02 9.23
C TYR A 52 9.63 -4.59 9.78
N ALA A 53 9.69 -5.52 10.73
CA ALA A 53 8.49 -6.03 11.40
C ALA A 53 7.74 -4.92 12.15
N ASP A 54 8.46 -4.04 12.85
CA ASP A 54 7.89 -2.88 13.54
C ASP A 54 7.34 -1.85 12.55
N GLN A 55 8.04 -1.64 11.43
CA GLN A 55 7.57 -0.71 10.41
C GLN A 55 6.32 -1.20 9.69
N ILE A 56 6.21 -2.50 9.41
CA ILE A 56 4.99 -3.12 8.86
C ILE A 56 3.79 -2.81 9.75
N GLN A 57 3.92 -2.97 11.06
CA GLN A 57 2.84 -2.69 12.00
C GLN A 57 2.49 -1.19 12.00
N ARG A 58 3.48 -0.31 12.09
CA ARG A 58 3.27 1.15 12.03
C ARG A 58 2.58 1.61 10.74
N ASP A 59 2.94 1.01 9.61
CA ASP A 59 2.32 1.35 8.32
C ASP A 59 0.86 0.90 8.27
N LEU A 60 0.54 -0.30 8.78
CA LEU A 60 -0.83 -0.79 8.87
C LEU A 60 -1.66 0.03 9.87
N GLU A 61 -1.10 0.40 11.02
CA GLU A 61 -1.73 1.28 12.01
C GLU A 61 -2.04 2.67 11.44
N TRP A 62 -1.08 3.27 10.71
CA TRP A 62 -1.30 4.52 10.01
C TRP A 62 -2.48 4.46 9.03
N LEU A 63 -2.63 3.32 8.36
CA LEU A 63 -3.73 3.07 7.42
C LEU A 63 -5.04 2.68 8.11
N GLY A 64 -5.04 2.45 9.42
CA GLY A 64 -6.18 1.92 10.15
C GLY A 64 -6.52 0.46 9.84
N LEU A 65 -5.61 -0.28 9.19
CA LEU A 65 -5.76 -1.71 8.89
C LEU A 65 -5.37 -2.54 10.13
N THR A 66 -6.21 -2.51 11.15
CA THR A 66 -5.99 -3.23 12.40
C THR A 66 -6.23 -4.73 12.21
N TRP A 67 -5.49 -5.55 12.94
CA TRP A 67 -5.55 -7.01 12.90
C TRP A 67 -6.08 -7.57 14.22
N ASP A 68 -6.76 -8.72 14.14
CA ASP A 68 -7.31 -9.42 15.31
C ASP A 68 -6.23 -10.16 16.12
N ARG A 69 -5.19 -10.64 15.43
CA ARG A 69 -4.00 -11.26 16.03
C ARG A 69 -2.79 -11.15 15.13
N ILE A 70 -1.62 -11.20 15.74
CA ILE A 70 -0.33 -11.27 15.05
C ILE A 70 0.32 -12.62 15.32
N GLU A 71 0.91 -13.20 14.28
CA GLU A 71 1.61 -14.49 14.34
C GLU A 71 3.00 -14.36 13.70
N LYS A 72 3.97 -15.15 14.15
CA LYS A 72 5.31 -15.19 13.57
C LYS A 72 5.68 -16.61 13.19
N GLN A 73 6.18 -16.80 11.99
CA GLN A 73 6.58 -18.12 11.50
C GLN A 73 7.81 -18.67 12.24
N SER A 74 8.73 -17.81 12.65
CA SER A 74 9.91 -18.18 13.44
C SER A 74 9.57 -18.83 14.80
N GLU A 75 8.37 -18.58 15.34
CA GLU A 75 7.91 -19.17 16.60
C GLU A 75 7.19 -20.53 16.41
N ARG A 76 7.09 -21.02 15.16
CA ARG A 76 6.29 -22.20 14.79
C ARG A 76 7.10 -23.32 14.12
N LEU A 77 8.42 -23.28 14.21
CA LEU A 77 9.30 -24.23 13.50
C LEU A 77 9.02 -25.69 13.87
N ASP A 78 8.71 -26.00 15.14
CA ASP A 78 8.35 -27.35 15.59
C ASP A 78 7.07 -27.86 14.90
N ARG A 79 6.13 -26.97 14.63
CA ARG A 79 4.89 -27.33 13.93
C ARG A 79 5.15 -27.68 12.47
N TYR A 80 6.08 -26.97 11.82
CA TYR A 80 6.49 -27.29 10.45
C TYR A 80 7.27 -28.60 10.37
N ALA A 81 8.12 -28.88 11.39
CA ALA A 81 8.82 -30.16 11.50
C ALA A 81 7.82 -31.33 11.63
N ALA A 82 6.80 -31.20 12.48
CA ALA A 82 5.77 -32.21 12.63
C ALA A 82 4.98 -32.45 11.32
N ALA A 83 4.65 -31.39 10.57
CA ALA A 83 4.00 -31.53 9.27
C ALA A 83 4.91 -32.22 8.22
N ALA A 84 6.21 -31.93 8.26
CA ALA A 84 7.19 -32.59 7.41
C ALA A 84 7.30 -34.09 7.72
N ASP A 85 7.28 -34.48 9.00
CA ASP A 85 7.28 -35.88 9.42
C ASP A 85 6.02 -36.60 8.96
N GLU A 86 4.84 -35.99 9.10
CA GLU A 86 3.59 -36.53 8.57
C GLU A 86 3.64 -36.77 7.07
N LEU A 87 4.20 -35.82 6.29
CA LEU A 87 4.39 -35.97 4.84
C LEU A 87 5.38 -37.10 4.50
N ARG A 88 6.42 -37.32 5.33
CA ARG A 88 7.36 -38.45 5.16
C ARG A 88 6.66 -39.80 5.37
N GLU A 89 5.89 -39.92 6.47
CA GLU A 89 5.13 -41.15 6.79
C GLU A 89 4.14 -41.50 5.67
N LYS A 90 3.53 -40.49 5.06
CA LYS A 90 2.63 -40.68 3.91
C LYS A 90 3.35 -40.91 2.58
N GLY A 91 4.67 -40.95 2.55
CA GLY A 91 5.47 -41.16 1.33
C GLY A 91 5.39 -40.00 0.33
N ARG A 92 4.97 -38.81 0.81
CA ARG A 92 4.82 -37.60 -0.02
C ARG A 92 6.03 -36.66 0.08
N PHE A 93 7.03 -36.99 0.88
CA PHE A 93 8.20 -36.15 1.14
C PHE A 93 9.48 -36.97 1.05
N TYR A 94 10.42 -36.55 0.21
CA TYR A 94 11.63 -37.27 -0.08
C TYR A 94 12.85 -36.37 -0.19
N GLU A 95 14.01 -36.94 0.12
CA GLU A 95 15.31 -36.26 0.11
C GLU A 95 15.96 -36.32 -1.26
N ALA A 96 16.60 -35.24 -1.70
CA ALA A 96 17.29 -35.11 -2.98
C ALA A 96 18.61 -34.36 -2.80
N TRP A 97 19.66 -34.83 -3.49
CA TRP A 97 21.04 -34.39 -3.28
C TRP A 97 21.67 -33.68 -4.48
N GLU A 98 20.94 -33.46 -5.57
CA GLU A 98 21.48 -32.79 -6.73
C GLU A 98 21.94 -31.38 -6.40
N THR A 99 23.14 -31.04 -6.85
CA THR A 99 23.70 -29.69 -6.75
C THR A 99 23.01 -28.74 -7.73
N PRO A 100 23.06 -27.42 -7.49
CA PRO A 100 22.54 -26.42 -8.44
C PRO A 100 23.11 -26.61 -9.85
N THR A 101 24.39 -26.97 -10.00
CA THR A 101 25.05 -27.23 -11.29
C THR A 101 24.46 -28.44 -11.98
N GLU A 102 24.24 -29.53 -11.25
CA GLU A 102 23.62 -30.75 -11.80
C GLU A 102 22.18 -30.48 -12.25
N LEU A 103 21.41 -29.73 -11.47
CA LEU A 103 20.04 -29.34 -11.83
C LEU A 103 20.02 -28.43 -13.08
N ASP A 104 20.97 -27.48 -13.20
CA ASP A 104 21.05 -26.59 -14.36
C ASP A 104 21.43 -27.37 -15.64
N LEU A 105 22.33 -28.33 -15.54
CA LEU A 105 22.67 -29.22 -16.66
C LEU A 105 21.45 -30.05 -17.10
N LYS A 106 20.70 -30.64 -16.16
CA LYS A 106 19.47 -31.40 -16.46
C LYS A 106 18.44 -30.48 -17.14
N ARG A 107 18.25 -29.28 -16.63
CA ARG A 107 17.35 -28.28 -17.20
C ARG A 107 17.73 -27.91 -18.65
N LYS A 108 19.01 -27.62 -18.89
CA LYS A 108 19.52 -27.31 -20.23
C LYS A 108 19.31 -28.45 -21.19
N LYS A 109 19.55 -29.69 -20.73
CA LYS A 109 19.33 -30.89 -21.55
C LYS A 109 17.85 -31.02 -21.94
N GLN A 110 16.92 -30.86 -21.01
CA GLN A 110 15.47 -30.91 -21.28
C GLN A 110 15.07 -29.85 -22.31
N LEU A 111 15.50 -28.59 -22.11
CA LEU A 111 15.22 -27.50 -23.04
C LEU A 111 15.75 -27.77 -24.45
N ASN A 112 16.98 -28.31 -24.57
CA ASN A 112 17.57 -28.70 -25.87
C ASN A 112 16.79 -29.84 -26.57
N MET A 113 16.09 -30.65 -25.80
CA MET A 113 15.20 -31.70 -26.30
C MET A 113 13.77 -31.23 -26.57
N GLY A 114 13.46 -29.93 -26.38
CA GLY A 114 12.12 -29.36 -26.51
C GLY A 114 11.15 -29.78 -25.39
N LEU A 115 11.68 -30.27 -24.27
CA LEU A 115 10.89 -30.70 -23.12
C LEU A 115 10.81 -29.57 -22.06
N PRO A 116 9.71 -29.49 -21.31
CA PRO A 116 9.62 -28.55 -20.19
C PRO A 116 10.69 -28.92 -19.13
N PRO A 117 11.31 -27.91 -18.48
CA PRO A 117 12.40 -28.13 -17.52
C PRO A 117 11.82 -28.52 -16.13
N VAL A 118 11.23 -29.71 -16.05
CA VAL A 118 10.65 -30.27 -14.82
C VAL A 118 11.68 -31.18 -14.15
N TYR A 119 11.72 -31.15 -12.81
CA TYR A 119 12.59 -32.03 -12.04
C TYR A 119 12.26 -33.50 -12.30
N ASP A 120 13.27 -34.31 -12.68
CA ASP A 120 13.12 -35.67 -13.17
C ASP A 120 12.90 -36.74 -12.08
N ARG A 121 12.84 -36.34 -10.81
CA ARG A 121 12.66 -37.26 -9.66
C ARG A 121 13.76 -38.32 -9.52
N ALA A 122 14.96 -38.05 -10.01
CA ALA A 122 16.04 -39.02 -9.97
C ALA A 122 16.31 -39.55 -8.56
N ALA A 123 16.14 -38.73 -7.54
CA ALA A 123 16.30 -39.12 -6.14
C ALA A 123 15.36 -40.25 -5.69
N LEU A 124 14.18 -40.42 -6.32
CA LEU A 124 13.25 -41.50 -6.01
C LEU A 124 13.70 -42.87 -6.53
N THR A 125 14.61 -42.89 -7.47
CA THR A 125 15.12 -44.15 -8.08
C THR A 125 16.38 -44.69 -7.38
N LEU A 126 16.95 -43.93 -6.44
CA LEU A 126 18.14 -44.31 -5.70
C LEU A 126 17.85 -45.43 -4.71
N SER A 127 18.75 -46.39 -4.62
CA SER A 127 18.74 -47.42 -3.57
C SER A 127 19.08 -46.79 -2.19
N ASP A 128 18.79 -47.51 -1.11
CA ASP A 128 19.12 -47.01 0.24
C ASP A 128 20.63 -46.92 0.46
N GLU A 129 21.43 -47.77 -0.21
CA GLU A 129 22.89 -47.71 -0.20
C GLU A 129 23.40 -46.44 -0.92
N GLU A 130 22.82 -46.11 -2.06
CA GLU A 130 23.16 -44.89 -2.83
C GLU A 130 22.78 -43.62 -2.04
N LYS A 131 21.61 -43.61 -1.40
CA LYS A 131 21.19 -42.52 -0.53
C LYS A 131 22.15 -42.37 0.66
N ALA A 132 22.51 -43.47 1.33
CA ALA A 132 23.46 -43.45 2.44
C ALA A 132 24.83 -42.91 2.01
N LYS A 133 25.32 -43.32 0.82
CA LYS A 133 26.56 -42.81 0.24
C LYS A 133 26.49 -41.31 -0.05
N LEU A 134 25.42 -40.84 -0.70
CA LEU A 134 25.22 -39.39 -0.98
C LEU A 134 25.15 -38.60 0.30
N ARG A 135 24.45 -39.10 1.34
CA ARG A 135 24.39 -38.46 2.64
C ARG A 135 25.75 -38.37 3.33
N ALA A 136 26.60 -39.42 3.18
CA ALA A 136 27.96 -39.39 3.71
C ALA A 136 28.88 -38.42 2.96
N GLU A 137 28.71 -38.31 1.63
CA GLU A 137 29.56 -37.48 0.77
C GLU A 137 29.11 -36.00 0.75
N ARG A 138 27.80 -35.74 0.78
CA ARG A 138 27.19 -34.40 0.53
C ARG A 138 26.44 -33.84 1.74
N GLY A 139 26.31 -34.60 2.84
CA GLY A 139 25.49 -34.24 3.99
C GLY A 139 24.00 -34.48 3.75
N GLN A 140 23.16 -33.78 4.47
CA GLN A 140 21.72 -33.82 4.24
C GLN A 140 21.39 -33.22 2.88
N GLY A 141 20.40 -33.81 2.20
CA GLY A 141 19.84 -33.27 0.96
C GLY A 141 18.76 -32.23 1.23
N VAL A 142 18.22 -31.68 0.15
CA VAL A 142 17.00 -30.88 0.22
C VAL A 142 15.78 -31.81 0.28
N TRP A 143 14.71 -31.38 0.94
CA TRP A 143 13.48 -32.14 1.01
C TRP A 143 12.44 -31.62 0.03
N ARG A 144 11.93 -32.51 -0.84
CA ARG A 144 10.96 -32.21 -1.88
C ARG A 144 9.61 -32.86 -1.58
N PHE A 145 8.54 -32.14 -1.87
CA PHE A 145 7.19 -32.69 -1.87
C PHE A 145 6.91 -33.40 -3.20
N LYS A 146 6.49 -34.66 -3.13
CA LYS A 146 6.12 -35.47 -4.30
C LYS A 146 4.71 -35.09 -4.75
N LEU A 147 4.63 -34.33 -5.86
CA LEU A 147 3.36 -34.01 -6.49
C LEU A 147 2.72 -35.23 -7.16
N ASP A 148 1.44 -35.40 -7.03
CA ASP A 148 0.69 -36.32 -7.89
C ASP A 148 0.54 -35.67 -9.26
N HIS A 149 0.85 -36.44 -10.31
CA HIS A 149 0.74 -36.00 -11.68
C HIS A 149 -0.73 -36.03 -12.12
N GLN A 150 -1.51 -35.08 -11.61
CA GLN A 150 -2.90 -34.88 -11.93
C GLN A 150 -3.16 -33.42 -12.23
N ARG A 151 -4.30 -33.15 -12.83
CA ARG A 151 -4.76 -31.80 -13.06
C ARG A 151 -5.41 -31.26 -11.80
N ILE A 152 -4.93 -30.10 -11.34
CA ILE A 152 -5.49 -29.39 -10.19
C ILE A 152 -6.32 -28.24 -10.70
N GLU A 153 -7.60 -28.24 -10.28
CA GLU A 153 -8.60 -27.29 -10.72
C GLU A 153 -9.19 -26.57 -9.51
N TRP A 154 -9.41 -25.26 -9.65
CA TRP A 154 -10.11 -24.45 -8.66
C TRP A 154 -10.75 -23.24 -9.33
N THR A 155 -11.78 -22.69 -8.69
CA THR A 155 -12.36 -21.42 -9.11
C THR A 155 -11.71 -20.31 -8.31
N ASP A 156 -11.01 -19.39 -9.00
CA ASP A 156 -10.35 -18.24 -8.41
C ASP A 156 -11.33 -17.06 -8.33
N GLY A 157 -11.30 -16.35 -7.21
CA GLY A 157 -12.24 -15.24 -6.97
C GLY A 157 -12.07 -14.02 -7.88
N ILE A 158 -10.99 -13.95 -8.66
CA ILE A 158 -10.73 -12.87 -9.64
C ILE A 158 -10.51 -13.43 -11.04
N LEU A 159 -9.74 -14.52 -11.17
CA LEU A 159 -9.32 -15.05 -12.46
C LEU A 159 -10.27 -16.09 -13.05
N GLY A 160 -11.32 -16.48 -12.31
CA GLY A 160 -12.28 -17.50 -12.73
C GLY A 160 -11.71 -18.92 -12.61
N ASP A 161 -12.16 -19.82 -13.47
CA ASP A 161 -11.76 -21.23 -13.42
C ASP A 161 -10.32 -21.40 -13.90
N LEU A 162 -9.49 -21.95 -13.04
CA LEU A 162 -8.07 -22.23 -13.29
C LEU A 162 -7.79 -23.72 -13.24
N SER A 163 -6.88 -24.17 -14.08
CA SER A 163 -6.49 -25.57 -14.20
C SER A 163 -4.99 -25.67 -14.47
N ILE A 164 -4.25 -26.34 -13.59
CA ILE A 164 -2.80 -26.55 -13.72
C ILE A 164 -2.52 -28.06 -13.76
N ASP A 165 -1.80 -28.50 -14.79
CA ASP A 165 -1.29 -29.85 -14.86
C ASP A 165 -0.05 -29.97 -13.96
N ALA A 166 -0.15 -30.68 -12.85
CA ALA A 166 0.94 -30.87 -11.91
C ALA A 166 2.12 -31.67 -12.50
N ALA A 167 1.90 -32.41 -13.60
CA ALA A 167 3.01 -33.06 -14.32
C ALA A 167 3.95 -32.05 -15.00
N SER A 168 3.50 -30.83 -15.24
CA SER A 168 4.32 -29.72 -15.78
C SER A 168 5.06 -28.92 -14.71
N VAL A 169 4.86 -29.23 -13.43
CA VAL A 169 5.43 -28.53 -12.28
C VAL A 169 6.48 -29.44 -11.61
N SER A 170 7.64 -28.90 -11.29
CA SER A 170 8.65 -29.62 -10.52
C SER A 170 8.20 -29.84 -9.08
N ASP A 171 8.53 -31.01 -8.52
CA ASP A 171 8.36 -31.25 -7.09
C ASP A 171 9.08 -30.15 -6.28
N PRO A 172 8.36 -29.34 -5.49
CA PRO A 172 8.94 -28.20 -4.83
C PRO A 172 9.88 -28.63 -3.69
N VAL A 173 10.95 -27.89 -3.49
CA VAL A 173 11.74 -27.97 -2.28
C VAL A 173 10.96 -27.29 -1.17
N LEU A 174 10.76 -27.97 -0.05
CA LEU A 174 10.04 -27.42 1.11
C LEU A 174 10.98 -27.16 2.29
N ILE A 175 12.11 -27.91 2.37
CA ILE A 175 13.16 -27.71 3.38
C ILE A 175 14.51 -27.75 2.67
N ARG A 176 15.35 -26.76 2.94
CA ARG A 176 16.71 -26.68 2.41
C ARG A 176 17.66 -27.67 3.07
N GLN A 177 18.85 -27.78 2.52
CA GLN A 177 19.93 -28.65 3.04
C GLN A 177 20.37 -28.27 4.45
N ASP A 178 20.33 -26.99 4.81
CA ASP A 178 20.63 -26.44 6.15
C ASP A 178 19.48 -26.59 7.15
N GLY A 179 18.38 -27.21 6.74
CA GLY A 179 17.16 -27.37 7.56
C GLY A 179 16.19 -26.18 7.50
N GLN A 180 16.51 -25.13 6.73
CA GLN A 180 15.60 -23.98 6.62
C GLN A 180 14.30 -24.38 5.96
N VAL A 181 13.20 -24.12 6.65
CA VAL A 181 11.82 -24.29 6.15
C VAL A 181 11.51 -23.20 5.15
N LEU A 182 10.97 -23.58 3.99
CA LEU A 182 10.62 -22.63 2.94
C LEU A 182 9.14 -22.22 2.99
N TYR A 183 8.88 -21.08 2.37
CA TYR A 183 7.56 -20.43 2.30
C TYR A 183 6.40 -21.40 2.05
N THR A 184 6.54 -22.33 1.10
CA THR A 184 5.42 -23.14 0.63
C THR A 184 4.83 -24.04 1.73
N ILE A 185 5.67 -24.75 2.51
CA ILE A 185 5.17 -25.60 3.60
C ILE A 185 4.74 -24.75 4.80
N ALA A 186 5.51 -23.73 5.18
CA ALA A 186 5.17 -22.87 6.30
C ALA A 186 3.81 -22.19 6.10
N SER A 187 3.58 -21.61 4.90
CA SER A 187 2.32 -20.94 4.60
C SER A 187 1.13 -21.89 4.58
N VAL A 188 1.29 -23.12 4.07
CA VAL A 188 0.22 -24.13 4.04
C VAL A 188 -0.18 -24.54 5.47
N VAL A 189 0.81 -24.86 6.30
CA VAL A 189 0.59 -25.30 7.67
C VAL A 189 -0.09 -24.19 8.47
N ASP A 190 0.40 -22.96 8.33
CA ASP A 190 -0.16 -21.81 9.05
C ASP A 190 -1.57 -21.45 8.58
N ASP A 191 -1.79 -21.37 7.26
CA ASP A 191 -3.13 -21.06 6.71
C ASP A 191 -4.15 -22.07 7.23
N THR A 192 -3.76 -23.33 7.37
CA THR A 192 -4.61 -24.41 7.90
C THR A 192 -4.83 -24.28 9.42
N ASP A 193 -3.75 -24.22 10.20
CA ASP A 193 -3.82 -24.15 11.66
C ASP A 193 -4.53 -22.87 12.14
N MET A 194 -4.40 -21.78 11.41
CA MET A 194 -5.04 -20.50 11.69
C MET A 194 -6.49 -20.43 11.21
N GLY A 195 -6.97 -21.45 10.51
CA GLY A 195 -8.34 -21.52 9.99
C GLY A 195 -8.62 -20.49 8.88
N VAL A 196 -7.60 -20.15 8.08
CA VAL A 196 -7.74 -19.22 6.96
C VAL A 196 -8.73 -19.79 5.94
N THR A 197 -9.77 -19.03 5.63
CA THR A 197 -10.82 -19.43 4.69
C THR A 197 -10.64 -18.82 3.31
N HIS A 198 -9.95 -17.70 3.22
CA HIS A 198 -9.70 -16.99 1.96
C HIS A 198 -8.24 -16.53 1.88
N VAL A 199 -7.58 -16.90 0.79
CA VAL A 199 -6.21 -16.52 0.46
C VAL A 199 -6.23 -15.56 -0.71
N VAL A 200 -6.07 -14.27 -0.44
CA VAL A 200 -6.00 -13.23 -1.49
C VAL A 200 -4.56 -12.73 -1.59
N ARG A 201 -4.00 -12.75 -2.82
CA ARG A 201 -2.58 -12.43 -3.05
C ARG A 201 -2.29 -12.05 -4.51
N GLY A 202 -1.05 -11.72 -4.83
CA GLY A 202 -0.62 -11.42 -6.20
C GLY A 202 -0.71 -12.60 -7.16
N SER A 203 -0.99 -12.34 -8.42
CA SER A 203 -1.12 -13.34 -9.48
C SER A 203 0.17 -14.10 -9.81
N ASP A 204 1.32 -13.64 -9.36
CA ASP A 204 2.59 -14.34 -9.42
C ASP A 204 2.61 -15.65 -8.60
N HIS A 205 1.66 -15.82 -7.68
CA HIS A 205 1.49 -17.02 -6.86
C HIS A 205 0.51 -18.06 -7.44
N VAL A 206 -0.07 -17.86 -8.61
CA VAL A 206 -1.05 -18.79 -9.20
C VAL A 206 -0.52 -20.22 -9.29
N THR A 207 0.71 -20.40 -9.81
CA THR A 207 1.32 -21.74 -9.92
C THR A 207 1.56 -22.38 -8.55
N ASN A 208 1.88 -21.57 -7.53
CA ASN A 208 2.08 -22.07 -6.17
C ASN A 208 0.78 -22.63 -5.58
N THR A 209 -0.38 -22.12 -5.98
CA THR A 209 -1.68 -22.56 -5.49
C THR A 209 -1.91 -24.04 -5.75
N ALA A 210 -1.65 -24.53 -6.97
CA ALA A 210 -1.81 -25.96 -7.30
C ALA A 210 -0.95 -26.87 -6.40
N THR A 211 0.28 -26.44 -6.12
CA THR A 211 1.19 -27.16 -5.21
C THR A 211 0.68 -27.12 -3.78
N GLN A 212 0.22 -25.98 -3.30
CA GLN A 212 -0.28 -25.80 -1.94
C GLN A 212 -1.56 -26.59 -1.70
N ILE A 213 -2.48 -26.65 -2.67
CA ILE A 213 -3.66 -27.52 -2.60
C ILE A 213 -3.26 -28.97 -2.37
N GLN A 214 -2.31 -29.51 -3.12
CA GLN A 214 -1.86 -30.90 -2.94
C GLN A 214 -1.19 -31.14 -1.58
N ILE A 215 -0.45 -30.16 -1.05
CA ILE A 215 0.15 -30.28 0.28
C ILE A 215 -0.93 -30.29 1.37
N MET A 216 -1.94 -29.40 1.26
CA MET A 216 -3.07 -29.35 2.17
C MET A 216 -3.82 -30.70 2.19
N GLU A 217 -4.14 -31.22 1.01
CA GLU A 217 -4.82 -32.52 0.85
C GLU A 217 -3.98 -33.66 1.44
N ALA A 218 -2.67 -33.67 1.21
CA ALA A 218 -1.75 -34.66 1.77
C ALA A 218 -1.70 -34.61 3.30
N LEU A 219 -1.85 -33.43 3.89
CA LEU A 219 -1.97 -33.22 5.34
C LEU A 219 -3.41 -33.45 5.86
N GLY A 220 -4.37 -33.80 5.00
CA GLY A 220 -5.75 -34.06 5.39
C GLY A 220 -6.64 -32.83 5.57
N PHE A 221 -6.25 -31.70 4.99
CA PHE A 221 -6.98 -30.44 5.08
C PHE A 221 -7.67 -30.07 3.78
N SER A 222 -8.78 -29.34 3.90
CA SER A 222 -9.44 -28.73 2.74
C SER A 222 -8.76 -27.41 2.37
N ALA A 223 -8.61 -27.17 1.07
CA ALA A 223 -8.07 -25.92 0.58
C ALA A 223 -9.03 -24.74 0.85
N PRO A 224 -8.52 -23.54 1.20
CA PRO A 224 -9.31 -22.32 1.28
C PRO A 224 -9.75 -21.84 -0.10
N SER A 225 -10.61 -20.84 -0.16
CA SER A 225 -10.87 -20.10 -1.40
C SER A 225 -9.65 -19.24 -1.75
N PHE A 226 -9.27 -19.23 -3.03
CA PHE A 226 -8.17 -18.41 -3.55
C PHE A 226 -8.68 -17.27 -4.41
N ALA A 227 -7.99 -16.13 -4.36
CA ALA A 227 -8.17 -15.03 -5.29
C ALA A 227 -6.82 -14.37 -5.60
N HIS A 228 -6.49 -14.23 -6.89
CA HIS A 228 -5.22 -13.70 -7.33
C HIS A 228 -5.42 -12.36 -8.05
N HIS A 229 -5.06 -11.27 -7.37
CA HIS A 229 -5.14 -9.93 -7.96
C HIS A 229 -3.96 -9.67 -8.91
N SER A 230 -4.19 -8.82 -9.92
CA SER A 230 -3.16 -8.36 -10.84
C SER A 230 -2.03 -7.64 -10.11
N LEU A 231 -0.81 -7.79 -10.63
CA LEU A 231 0.33 -7.03 -10.14
C LEU A 231 0.24 -5.57 -10.58
N LEU A 232 0.78 -4.69 -9.74
CA LEU A 232 0.90 -3.27 -10.07
C LEU A 232 2.14 -3.05 -10.94
N THR A 233 1.99 -2.15 -11.91
CA THR A 233 3.09 -1.64 -12.75
C THR A 233 3.17 -0.13 -12.59
N GLY A 234 4.29 0.46 -12.97
CA GLY A 234 4.41 1.90 -13.07
C GLY A 234 3.58 2.48 -14.22
N PRO A 235 3.50 3.82 -14.34
CA PRO A 235 2.68 4.49 -15.35
C PRO A 235 3.02 4.11 -16.79
N GLN A 236 4.29 3.75 -17.04
CA GLN A 236 4.78 3.32 -18.36
C GLN A 236 4.68 1.80 -18.57
N GLY A 237 4.12 1.06 -17.61
CA GLY A 237 4.03 -0.40 -17.64
C GLY A 237 5.31 -1.11 -17.13
N GLU A 238 6.28 -0.39 -16.62
CA GLU A 238 7.50 -0.94 -16.01
C GLU A 238 7.18 -1.63 -14.67
N ALA A 239 8.01 -2.61 -14.30
CA ALA A 239 7.87 -3.28 -13.02
C ALA A 239 8.09 -2.30 -11.85
N LEU A 240 7.20 -2.30 -10.85
CA LEU A 240 7.32 -1.48 -9.63
C LEU A 240 8.65 -1.65 -8.90
N SER A 241 9.27 -2.84 -8.99
CA SER A 241 10.56 -3.13 -8.37
C SER A 241 11.68 -2.17 -8.77
N LYS A 242 11.59 -1.50 -9.92
CA LYS A 242 12.56 -0.48 -10.36
C LYS A 242 12.35 0.88 -9.65
N ARG A 243 11.23 1.09 -8.96
CA ARG A 243 10.86 2.31 -8.25
C ARG A 243 10.57 2.10 -6.76
N LEU A 244 10.94 0.95 -6.19
CA LEU A 244 10.61 0.59 -4.80
C LEU A 244 11.06 1.63 -3.77
N GLY A 245 12.13 2.38 -4.04
CA GLY A 245 12.61 3.44 -3.15
C GLY A 245 11.70 4.67 -3.04
N THR A 246 10.72 4.84 -3.94
CA THR A 246 9.81 6.01 -3.94
C THR A 246 8.35 5.64 -3.69
N LEU A 247 8.05 4.35 -3.56
CA LEU A 247 6.70 3.81 -3.40
C LEU A 247 6.52 3.04 -2.07
N ALA A 248 7.46 3.23 -1.14
CA ALA A 248 7.32 2.75 0.22
C ALA A 248 6.19 3.52 0.93
N LEU A 249 5.38 2.82 1.72
CA LEU A 249 4.27 3.43 2.45
C LEU A 249 4.74 4.53 3.40
N LYS A 250 5.92 4.32 4.01
CA LYS A 250 6.58 5.32 4.85
C LYS A 250 6.80 6.63 4.08
N ASP A 251 7.34 6.54 2.86
CA ASP A 251 7.66 7.74 2.06
C ASP A 251 6.38 8.46 1.61
N LEU A 252 5.32 7.72 1.23
CA LEU A 252 4.03 8.32 0.90
C LEU A 252 3.45 9.10 2.08
N ARG A 253 3.52 8.53 3.29
CA ARG A 253 3.11 9.21 4.52
C ARG A 253 3.95 10.46 4.79
N GLU A 254 5.26 10.36 4.68
CA GLU A 254 6.20 11.48 4.89
C GLU A 254 6.01 12.58 3.84
N ASN A 255 5.56 12.25 2.63
CA ASN A 255 5.21 13.20 1.58
C ASN A 255 3.78 13.76 1.71
N GLY A 256 3.08 13.46 2.80
CA GLY A 256 1.79 14.04 3.13
C GLY A 256 0.59 13.43 2.44
N VAL A 257 0.72 12.23 1.88
CA VAL A 257 -0.43 11.48 1.35
C VAL A 257 -1.33 11.04 2.51
N GLU A 258 -2.62 11.32 2.41
CA GLU A 258 -3.61 10.89 3.40
C GLU A 258 -3.95 9.41 3.26
N ALA A 259 -4.07 8.72 4.40
CA ALA A 259 -4.34 7.28 4.44
C ALA A 259 -5.62 6.91 3.66
N MET A 260 -6.73 7.62 3.89
CA MET A 260 -7.99 7.32 3.20
C MET A 260 -7.96 7.64 1.71
N ALA A 261 -7.16 8.61 1.27
CA ALA A 261 -6.94 8.87 -0.16
C ALA A 261 -6.22 7.70 -0.83
N LEU A 262 -5.15 7.21 -0.20
CA LEU A 262 -4.40 6.04 -0.69
C LEU A 262 -5.28 4.78 -0.70
N LEU A 263 -6.02 4.50 0.38
CA LEU A 263 -6.90 3.34 0.49
C LEU A 263 -8.05 3.38 -0.50
N SER A 264 -8.70 4.54 -0.69
CA SER A 264 -9.77 4.73 -1.67
C SER A 264 -9.28 4.48 -3.09
N HIS A 265 -8.09 4.99 -3.42
CA HIS A 265 -7.46 4.75 -4.71
C HIS A 265 -7.18 3.25 -4.92
N MET A 266 -6.49 2.62 -3.96
CA MET A 266 -6.07 1.21 -4.05
C MET A 266 -7.23 0.22 -4.07
N ALA A 267 -8.33 0.51 -3.37
CA ALA A 267 -9.51 -0.35 -3.31
C ALA A 267 -10.30 -0.41 -4.65
N ARG A 268 -10.08 0.53 -5.55
CA ARG A 268 -10.78 0.61 -6.85
C ARG A 268 -9.84 0.51 -8.04
N LEU A 269 -8.54 0.69 -7.83
CA LEU A 269 -7.54 0.68 -8.89
C LEU A 269 -7.52 -0.68 -9.62
N GLY A 270 -7.71 -0.67 -10.94
CA GLY A 270 -7.78 -1.87 -11.77
C GLY A 270 -9.12 -2.63 -11.67
N SER A 271 -10.13 -2.04 -11.05
CA SER A 271 -11.51 -2.54 -11.10
C SER A 271 -12.31 -1.88 -12.21
N SER A 272 -13.51 -2.40 -12.47
CA SER A 272 -14.49 -1.80 -13.39
C SER A 272 -15.23 -0.59 -12.79
N GLN A 273 -14.98 -0.27 -11.52
CA GLN A 273 -15.64 0.83 -10.81
C GLN A 273 -14.77 2.09 -10.83
N PRO A 274 -15.38 3.29 -10.83
CA PRO A 274 -14.62 4.54 -10.74
C PRO A 274 -13.92 4.67 -9.38
N ILE A 275 -12.78 5.37 -9.38
CA ILE A 275 -12.07 5.71 -8.15
C ILE A 275 -12.84 6.85 -7.45
N GLU A 276 -13.45 6.54 -6.33
CA GLU A 276 -14.20 7.46 -5.50
C GLU A 276 -13.56 7.53 -4.11
N LEU A 277 -13.46 8.74 -3.58
CA LEU A 277 -12.99 8.97 -2.23
C LEU A 277 -14.03 8.49 -1.22
N CYS A 278 -13.62 7.58 -0.34
CA CYS A 278 -14.37 7.19 0.85
C CYS A 278 -13.78 7.87 2.09
N GLU A 279 -14.63 8.22 3.03
CA GLU A 279 -14.22 8.89 4.27
C GLU A 279 -13.85 7.89 5.36
N THR A 280 -14.36 6.66 5.28
CA THR A 280 -14.17 5.61 6.28
C THR A 280 -13.84 4.24 5.67
N LEU A 281 -13.20 3.40 6.46
CA LEU A 281 -12.94 1.99 6.11
C LEU A 281 -14.24 1.17 5.98
N ASP A 282 -15.30 1.54 6.70
CA ASP A 282 -16.60 0.87 6.60
C ASP A 282 -17.22 1.10 5.22
N GLN A 283 -17.22 2.33 4.73
CA GLN A 283 -17.68 2.66 3.37
C GLN A 283 -16.87 1.92 2.30
N LEU A 284 -15.53 1.85 2.48
CA LEU A 284 -14.67 1.09 1.58
C LEU A 284 -15.02 -0.39 1.56
N ALA A 285 -15.21 -1.01 2.74
CA ALA A 285 -15.52 -2.43 2.87
C ALA A 285 -16.89 -2.77 2.28
N GLU A 286 -17.90 -1.94 2.52
CA GLU A 286 -19.26 -2.11 1.98
C GLU A 286 -19.24 -2.13 0.44
N GLY A 287 -18.52 -1.20 -0.17
CA GLY A 287 -18.41 -1.07 -1.64
C GLY A 287 -17.39 -2.01 -2.29
N PHE A 288 -16.63 -2.81 -1.53
CA PHE A 288 -15.59 -3.67 -2.09
C PHE A 288 -16.14 -5.02 -2.58
N ASP A 289 -15.79 -5.41 -3.81
CA ASP A 289 -16.13 -6.71 -4.39
C ASP A 289 -15.03 -7.17 -5.36
N LEU A 290 -14.52 -8.40 -5.15
CA LEU A 290 -13.51 -9.01 -6.00
C LEU A 290 -13.97 -9.21 -7.44
N ASN A 291 -15.27 -9.40 -7.67
CA ASN A 291 -15.83 -9.60 -9.01
C ASN A 291 -15.66 -8.42 -9.96
N HIS A 292 -15.32 -7.25 -9.43
CA HIS A 292 -15.05 -6.07 -10.24
C HIS A 292 -13.62 -6.00 -10.80
N PHE A 293 -12.74 -6.91 -10.36
CA PHE A 293 -11.33 -6.93 -10.78
C PHE A 293 -11.09 -7.93 -11.91
N GLY A 294 -10.05 -7.66 -12.70
CA GLY A 294 -9.63 -8.52 -13.80
C GLY A 294 -8.16 -8.92 -13.72
N SER A 295 -7.72 -9.70 -14.71
CA SER A 295 -6.35 -10.23 -14.80
C SER A 295 -5.33 -9.25 -15.37
N ALA A 296 -5.77 -8.16 -16.01
CA ALA A 296 -4.86 -7.23 -16.67
C ALA A 296 -3.94 -6.52 -15.67
N PRO A 297 -2.64 -6.35 -15.98
CA PRO A 297 -1.74 -5.56 -15.16
C PRO A 297 -2.30 -4.15 -14.89
N THR A 298 -2.18 -3.71 -13.66
CA THR A 298 -2.78 -2.45 -13.18
C THR A 298 -1.70 -1.39 -13.04
N LYS A 299 -1.87 -0.26 -13.73
CA LYS A 299 -0.95 0.88 -13.62
C LYS A 299 -1.22 1.67 -12.35
N PHE A 300 -0.17 2.01 -11.64
CA PHE A 300 -0.19 2.87 -10.46
C PHE A 300 0.67 4.10 -10.72
N ASP A 301 0.09 5.28 -10.48
CA ASP A 301 0.79 6.54 -10.49
C ASP A 301 0.61 7.24 -9.14
N VAL A 302 1.72 7.66 -8.53
CA VAL A 302 1.69 8.36 -7.24
C VAL A 302 1.03 9.73 -7.35
N ASP A 303 1.12 10.37 -8.51
CA ASP A 303 0.55 11.69 -8.74
C ASP A 303 -0.98 11.69 -8.66
N ASP A 304 -1.63 10.55 -8.91
CA ASP A 304 -3.08 10.39 -8.75
C ASP A 304 -3.54 10.48 -7.28
N LEU A 305 -2.65 10.33 -6.31
CA LEU A 305 -2.98 10.38 -4.89
C LEU A 305 -3.15 11.81 -4.35
N TYR A 306 -2.46 12.78 -4.92
CA TYR A 306 -2.50 14.16 -4.41
C TYR A 306 -3.84 14.85 -4.60
N PRO A 307 -4.54 14.74 -5.75
CA PRO A 307 -5.91 15.25 -5.88
C PRO A 307 -6.90 14.60 -4.90
N LEU A 308 -6.74 13.30 -4.62
CA LEU A 308 -7.57 12.60 -3.63
C LEU A 308 -7.25 13.06 -2.20
N THR A 309 -5.96 13.26 -1.88
CA THR A 309 -5.49 13.80 -0.60
C THR A 309 -6.08 15.19 -0.35
N ALA A 310 -5.99 16.09 -1.33
CA ALA A 310 -6.58 17.42 -1.24
C ALA A 310 -8.09 17.34 -0.98
N ARG A 311 -8.82 16.53 -1.76
CA ARG A 311 -10.27 16.34 -1.59
C ARG A 311 -10.62 15.79 -0.20
N TYR A 312 -9.82 14.85 0.32
CA TYR A 312 -10.02 14.34 1.69
C TYR A 312 -9.83 15.43 2.73
N LEU A 313 -8.74 16.20 2.65
CA LEU A 313 -8.47 17.30 3.57
C LEU A 313 -9.55 18.39 3.54
N HIS A 314 -10.15 18.65 2.38
CA HIS A 314 -11.24 19.62 2.23
C HIS A 314 -12.49 19.24 3.06
N THR A 315 -12.71 17.96 3.36
CA THR A 315 -13.84 17.49 4.17
C THR A 315 -13.54 17.41 5.66
N GLN A 316 -12.26 17.48 6.05
CA GLN A 316 -11.86 17.26 7.43
C GLN A 316 -12.23 18.44 8.36
N PRO A 317 -12.78 18.15 9.56
CA PRO A 317 -13.00 19.17 10.58
C PRO A 317 -11.67 19.63 11.19
N LEU A 318 -11.68 20.80 11.86
CA LEU A 318 -10.52 21.31 12.60
C LEU A 318 -9.96 20.27 13.58
N SER A 319 -10.80 19.48 14.23
CA SER A 319 -10.38 18.46 15.20
C SER A 319 -9.38 17.43 14.61
N ALA A 320 -9.41 17.19 13.31
CA ALA A 320 -8.49 16.28 12.63
C ALA A 320 -7.05 16.84 12.49
N VAL A 321 -6.86 18.14 12.67
CA VAL A 321 -5.60 18.85 12.52
C VAL A 321 -5.28 19.80 13.68
N ALA A 322 -6.10 19.82 14.73
CA ALA A 322 -6.01 20.78 15.84
C ALA A 322 -4.60 20.84 16.46
N GLY A 323 -3.96 19.68 16.66
CA GLY A 323 -2.59 19.64 17.18
C GLY A 323 -1.59 20.35 16.27
N GLN A 324 -1.67 20.12 14.97
CA GLN A 324 -0.77 20.74 13.99
C GLN A 324 -1.04 22.25 13.86
N VAL A 325 -2.32 22.66 13.90
CA VAL A 325 -2.71 24.08 13.85
C VAL A 325 -2.22 24.82 15.09
N ALA A 326 -2.32 24.21 16.28
CA ALA A 326 -1.79 24.78 17.51
C ALA A 326 -0.25 24.85 17.50
N GLU A 327 0.42 23.81 17.01
CA GLU A 327 1.90 23.74 16.96
C GLU A 327 2.51 24.83 16.09
N ILE A 328 1.86 25.23 15.00
CA ILE A 328 2.33 26.34 14.15
C ILE A 328 1.97 27.73 14.71
N GLY A 329 1.32 27.79 15.88
CA GLY A 329 1.05 29.00 16.62
C GLY A 329 -0.18 29.79 16.13
N VAL A 330 -1.18 29.12 15.58
CA VAL A 330 -2.46 29.77 15.27
C VAL A 330 -3.22 30.02 16.59
N PRO A 331 -3.68 31.25 16.86
CA PRO A 331 -4.52 31.53 18.04
C PRO A 331 -5.83 30.72 18.04
N ASP A 332 -6.27 30.27 19.21
CA ASP A 332 -7.45 29.43 19.36
C ASP A 332 -8.72 30.06 18.78
N ASP A 333 -8.88 31.36 18.93
CA ASP A 333 -10.01 32.14 18.40
C ASP A 333 -10.01 32.28 16.88
N LEU A 334 -8.87 32.07 16.24
CA LEU A 334 -8.72 32.10 14.79
C LEU A 334 -8.65 30.71 14.16
N ALA A 335 -8.46 29.65 14.95
CA ALA A 335 -8.17 28.30 14.45
C ALA A 335 -9.24 27.76 13.49
N GLU A 336 -10.53 27.94 13.81
CA GLU A 336 -11.63 27.48 12.96
C GLU A 336 -11.69 28.26 11.64
N THR A 337 -11.57 29.59 11.70
CA THR A 337 -11.54 30.44 10.49
C THR A 337 -10.34 30.12 9.63
N PHE A 338 -9.16 29.99 10.24
CA PHE A 338 -7.94 29.61 9.55
C PHE A 338 -8.06 28.26 8.84
N TRP A 339 -8.56 27.23 9.56
CA TRP A 339 -8.70 25.90 8.98
C TRP A 339 -9.69 25.89 7.81
N ASN A 340 -10.82 26.56 7.96
CA ASN A 340 -11.82 26.64 6.87
C ASN A 340 -11.26 27.31 5.62
N VAL A 341 -10.37 28.28 5.76
CA VAL A 341 -9.66 28.92 4.64
C VAL A 341 -8.55 28.02 4.10
N ALA A 342 -7.70 27.48 4.96
CA ALA A 342 -6.56 26.67 4.57
C ALA A 342 -6.98 25.39 3.87
N ARG A 343 -7.90 24.60 4.45
CA ARG A 343 -8.29 23.27 3.93
C ARG A 343 -8.77 23.31 2.49
N ALA A 344 -9.40 24.39 2.05
CA ALA A 344 -9.87 24.52 0.66
C ALA A 344 -8.75 24.88 -0.34
N ASN A 345 -7.54 25.17 0.15
CA ASN A 345 -6.45 25.68 -0.65
C ASN A 345 -5.12 24.90 -0.49
N ILE A 346 -5.16 23.75 0.18
CA ILE A 346 -4.00 22.88 0.40
C ILE A 346 -4.13 21.59 -0.42
N THR A 347 -2.98 21.01 -0.75
CA THR A 347 -2.88 19.69 -1.37
C THR A 347 -2.53 18.64 -0.30
N THR A 348 -1.63 19.00 0.60
CA THR A 348 -1.17 18.14 1.71
C THR A 348 -1.18 18.92 3.02
N ARG A 349 -1.05 18.20 4.15
CA ARG A 349 -0.89 18.84 5.48
C ARG A 349 0.36 19.71 5.59
N HIS A 350 1.36 19.49 4.73
CA HIS A 350 2.59 20.29 4.72
C HIS A 350 2.34 21.74 4.33
N ASP A 351 1.27 21.99 3.57
CA ASP A 351 0.93 23.33 3.10
C ASP A 351 0.34 24.22 4.21
N ILE A 352 -0.14 23.62 5.33
CA ILE A 352 -0.84 24.32 6.41
C ILE A 352 0.04 25.43 7.00
N ALA A 353 1.30 25.13 7.29
CA ALA A 353 2.23 26.10 7.87
C ALA A 353 2.48 27.28 6.93
N GLY A 354 2.58 27.05 5.62
CA GLY A 354 2.75 28.10 4.62
C GLY A 354 1.60 29.10 4.60
N TRP A 355 0.35 28.61 4.73
CA TRP A 355 -0.81 29.48 4.83
C TRP A 355 -0.81 30.31 6.11
N TRP A 356 -0.40 29.72 7.27
CA TRP A 356 -0.32 30.50 8.50
C TRP A 356 0.79 31.55 8.44
N HIS A 357 1.95 31.23 7.85
CA HIS A 357 3.02 32.21 7.62
C HIS A 357 2.54 33.39 6.79
N LEU A 358 1.76 33.15 5.72
CA LEU A 358 1.20 34.21 4.90
C LEU A 358 0.33 35.17 5.75
N PHE A 359 -0.54 34.65 6.61
CA PHE A 359 -1.43 35.47 7.42
C PHE A 359 -0.73 36.17 8.58
N ARG A 360 0.25 35.51 9.23
CA ARG A 360 0.98 36.03 10.38
C ARG A 360 2.04 37.06 9.99
N ASP A 361 2.81 36.77 8.96
CA ASP A 361 4.03 37.50 8.60
C ASP A 361 3.81 38.43 7.38
N GLY A 362 2.76 38.21 6.62
CA GLY A 362 2.49 38.85 5.34
C GLY A 362 3.07 38.05 4.16
N ALA A 363 2.59 38.33 2.98
CA ALA A 363 3.07 37.77 1.73
C ALA A 363 4.11 38.68 1.08
N THR A 364 4.95 38.11 0.21
CA THR A 364 5.72 38.92 -0.74
C THR A 364 4.76 39.49 -1.79
N PRO A 365 4.61 40.82 -1.91
CA PRO A 365 3.65 41.41 -2.84
C PRO A 365 4.01 41.06 -4.28
N LEU A 366 2.98 40.69 -5.06
CA LEU A 366 3.08 40.51 -6.50
C LEU A 366 2.38 41.69 -7.19
N VAL A 367 3.13 42.74 -7.54
CA VAL A 367 2.60 43.98 -8.13
C VAL A 367 3.25 44.20 -9.48
N ALA A 368 2.45 44.31 -10.54
CA ALA A 368 2.93 44.69 -11.87
C ALA A 368 3.37 46.15 -11.90
N ASP A 369 4.35 46.48 -12.73
CA ASP A 369 4.91 47.84 -12.80
C ASP A 369 3.84 48.90 -13.09
N GLU A 370 2.90 48.59 -13.95
CA GLU A 370 1.74 49.48 -14.29
C GLU A 370 0.76 49.69 -13.15
N ASP A 371 0.76 48.84 -12.11
CA ASP A 371 -0.13 48.91 -10.96
C ASP A 371 0.51 49.49 -9.72
N ARG A 372 1.83 49.79 -9.71
CA ARG A 372 2.58 50.20 -8.51
C ARG A 372 2.01 51.45 -7.85
N GLU A 373 1.79 52.51 -8.62
CA GLU A 373 1.24 53.76 -8.09
C GLU A 373 -0.15 53.56 -7.53
N PHE A 374 -1.01 52.85 -8.26
CA PHE A 374 -2.35 52.50 -7.83
C PHE A 374 -2.36 51.70 -6.51
N VAL A 375 -1.51 50.69 -6.43
CA VAL A 375 -1.44 49.84 -5.22
C VAL A 375 -0.92 50.63 -4.05
N ALA A 376 0.08 51.51 -4.22
CA ALA A 376 0.58 52.37 -3.18
C ALA A 376 -0.48 53.30 -2.63
N GLU A 377 -1.23 54.03 -3.50
CA GLU A 377 -2.36 54.88 -3.12
C GLU A 377 -3.45 54.09 -2.36
N ALA A 378 -3.76 52.88 -2.84
CA ALA A 378 -4.74 52.03 -2.19
C ALA A 378 -4.30 51.59 -0.79
N PHE A 379 -3.01 51.27 -0.60
CA PHE A 379 -2.47 50.84 0.70
C PHE A 379 -2.42 51.96 1.72
N ASP A 380 -2.27 53.21 1.32
CA ASP A 380 -2.40 54.38 2.21
C ASP A 380 -3.80 54.47 2.80
N MET A 381 -4.82 53.98 2.08
CA MET A 381 -6.22 53.96 2.51
C MET A 381 -6.59 52.73 3.34
N LEU A 382 -5.71 51.70 3.43
CA LEU A 382 -5.95 50.50 4.22
C LEU A 382 -5.78 50.83 5.72
N PRO A 383 -6.79 50.57 6.59
CA PRO A 383 -6.66 50.79 8.00
C PRO A 383 -5.60 49.91 8.66
N GLU A 384 -5.22 50.20 9.91
CA GLU A 384 -4.41 49.30 10.72
C GLU A 384 -5.26 48.13 11.25
N PRO A 385 -4.64 46.92 11.46
CA PRO A 385 -5.33 45.79 12.04
C PRO A 385 -5.79 46.08 13.48
N PRO A 386 -6.75 45.33 14.07
CA PRO A 386 -7.32 44.10 13.55
C PRO A 386 -8.35 44.32 12.46
N TYR A 387 -8.36 43.41 11.50
CA TYR A 387 -9.31 43.44 10.38
C TYR A 387 -10.55 42.58 10.64
N SER A 388 -11.66 42.89 9.98
CA SER A 388 -12.90 42.14 10.00
C SER A 388 -13.27 41.61 8.59
N ALA A 389 -14.32 40.81 8.52
CA ALA A 389 -14.87 40.32 7.23
C ALA A 389 -15.28 41.48 6.31
N ASP A 390 -15.71 42.63 6.89
CA ASP A 390 -16.14 43.81 6.13
C ASP A 390 -14.98 44.67 5.64
N THR A 391 -13.77 44.46 6.16
CA THR A 391 -12.60 45.33 5.86
C THR A 391 -12.28 45.35 4.37
N TRP A 392 -12.27 44.18 3.73
CA TRP A 392 -12.00 44.10 2.28
C TRP A 392 -12.99 44.94 1.45
N LYS A 393 -14.26 44.79 1.76
CA LYS A 393 -15.33 45.51 1.06
C LYS A 393 -15.22 47.01 1.29
N SER A 394 -15.12 47.46 2.54
CA SER A 394 -15.02 48.87 2.89
C SER A 394 -13.81 49.56 2.27
N TRP A 395 -12.65 48.88 2.32
CA TRP A 395 -11.43 49.38 1.72
C TRP A 395 -11.53 49.48 0.20
N THR A 396 -11.97 48.41 -0.48
CA THR A 396 -12.09 48.42 -1.95
C THR A 396 -13.18 49.39 -2.44
N ASP A 397 -14.25 49.62 -1.69
CA ASP A 397 -15.24 50.64 -2.02
C ASP A 397 -14.65 52.06 -1.93
N ALA A 398 -13.84 52.35 -0.90
CA ALA A 398 -13.13 53.61 -0.77
C ALA A 398 -12.09 53.81 -1.90
N VAL A 399 -11.28 52.80 -2.21
CA VAL A 399 -10.31 52.83 -3.31
C VAL A 399 -11.00 53.03 -4.64
N LYS A 400 -12.14 52.38 -4.87
CA LYS A 400 -12.94 52.54 -6.09
C LYS A 400 -13.45 53.99 -6.25
N GLU A 401 -13.89 54.59 -5.16
CA GLU A 401 -14.36 56.01 -5.17
C GLU A 401 -13.20 56.96 -5.48
N ALA A 402 -12.02 56.75 -4.86
CA ALA A 402 -10.86 57.60 -5.05
C ALA A 402 -10.23 57.49 -6.46
N THR A 403 -10.07 56.26 -6.95
CA THR A 403 -9.30 55.99 -8.16
C THR A 403 -10.14 55.76 -9.43
N GLY A 404 -11.43 55.54 -9.30
CA GLY A 404 -12.35 55.21 -10.38
C GLY A 404 -12.15 53.79 -10.98
N ARG A 405 -11.17 52.97 -10.49
CA ARG A 405 -10.96 51.61 -10.96
C ARG A 405 -12.10 50.67 -10.53
N LYS A 406 -12.39 49.68 -11.36
CA LYS A 406 -13.51 48.73 -11.16
C LYS A 406 -13.15 47.32 -11.60
N GLY A 407 -13.93 46.34 -11.12
CA GLY A 407 -13.85 44.94 -11.55
C GLY A 407 -12.44 44.36 -11.40
N LYS A 408 -12.00 43.60 -12.40
CA LYS A 408 -10.70 42.90 -12.33
C LYS A 408 -9.52 43.86 -12.17
N GLY A 409 -9.59 45.08 -12.77
CA GLY A 409 -8.53 46.09 -12.62
C GLY A 409 -8.43 46.73 -11.21
N LEU A 410 -9.46 46.59 -10.37
CA LEU A 410 -9.42 46.98 -8.97
C LEU A 410 -8.98 45.81 -8.08
N PHE A 411 -9.70 44.70 -8.16
CA PHE A 411 -9.55 43.61 -7.19
C PHE A 411 -8.30 42.76 -7.36
N MET A 412 -7.85 42.54 -8.61
CA MET A 412 -6.71 41.63 -8.86
C MET A 412 -5.38 42.21 -8.39
N PRO A 413 -5.02 43.48 -8.70
CA PRO A 413 -3.80 44.08 -8.18
C PRO A 413 -3.76 44.10 -6.65
N LEU A 414 -4.89 44.42 -5.99
CA LEU A 414 -4.99 44.45 -4.53
C LEU A 414 -4.86 43.06 -3.91
N ARG A 415 -5.52 42.02 -4.49
CA ARG A 415 -5.35 40.64 -4.06
C ARG A 415 -3.87 40.22 -4.14
N LYS A 416 -3.23 40.47 -5.28
CA LYS A 416 -1.84 40.11 -5.53
C LYS A 416 -0.87 40.84 -4.60
N ALA A 417 -1.16 42.07 -4.26
CA ALA A 417 -0.37 42.86 -3.32
C ALA A 417 -0.52 42.32 -1.88
N VAL A 418 -1.74 41.95 -1.45
CA VAL A 418 -2.01 41.45 -0.10
C VAL A 418 -1.54 40.01 0.09
N THR A 419 -1.75 39.15 -0.90
CA THR A 419 -1.55 37.68 -0.75
C THR A 419 -0.38 37.11 -1.52
N GLY A 420 0.19 37.86 -2.47
CA GLY A 420 1.16 37.33 -3.44
C GLY A 420 0.56 36.34 -4.44
N LEU A 421 -0.79 36.16 -4.47
CA LEU A 421 -1.45 35.12 -5.24
C LEU A 421 -2.48 35.69 -6.22
N GLU A 422 -2.58 35.09 -7.40
CA GLU A 422 -3.65 35.40 -8.36
C GLU A 422 -4.97 34.71 -8.03
N ARG A 423 -4.89 33.53 -7.42
CA ARG A 423 -6.03 32.70 -7.02
C ARG A 423 -5.85 32.26 -5.58
N GLY A 424 -6.94 32.01 -4.88
CA GLY A 424 -6.91 31.59 -3.49
C GLY A 424 -8.21 31.91 -2.77
N PRO A 425 -8.18 32.00 -1.42
CA PRO A 425 -9.36 32.20 -0.58
C PRO A 425 -10.11 33.49 -0.89
N GLU A 426 -11.34 33.58 -0.42
CA GLU A 426 -12.11 34.84 -0.41
C GLU A 426 -11.39 35.91 0.41
N MET A 427 -11.29 37.12 -0.14
CA MET A 427 -10.51 38.18 0.52
C MET A 427 -11.09 38.65 1.84
N ALA A 428 -12.40 38.50 2.03
CA ALA A 428 -13.05 38.80 3.33
C ALA A 428 -12.50 37.88 4.44
N ASP A 429 -12.29 36.59 4.13
CA ASP A 429 -11.73 35.62 5.07
C ASP A 429 -10.23 35.85 5.28
N VAL A 430 -9.49 36.16 4.18
CA VAL A 430 -8.07 36.51 4.26
C VAL A 430 -7.83 37.68 5.22
N MET A 431 -8.62 38.76 5.09
CA MET A 431 -8.45 39.96 5.93
C MET A 431 -8.57 39.62 7.40
N GLN A 432 -9.55 38.81 7.82
CA GLN A 432 -9.74 38.43 9.22
C GLN A 432 -8.52 37.69 9.83
N LEU A 433 -7.74 37.02 9.01
CA LEU A 433 -6.59 36.20 9.42
C LEU A 433 -5.26 36.99 9.43
N LEU A 434 -5.19 38.12 8.74
CA LEU A 434 -3.97 38.93 8.66
C LEU A 434 -3.66 39.54 10.05
N GLN A 435 -2.44 39.25 10.54
CA GLN A 435 -1.96 39.73 11.84
C GLN A 435 -1.23 41.08 11.74
N LYS A 436 -0.89 41.48 10.53
CA LYS A 436 -0.15 42.71 10.23
C LYS A 436 -0.72 43.39 9.00
N LYS A 437 -0.54 44.70 8.93
CA LYS A 437 -0.77 45.42 7.68
C LYS A 437 0.17 44.92 6.63
N PRO A 438 -0.31 44.46 5.47
CA PRO A 438 0.57 44.02 4.37
C PRO A 438 1.51 45.16 3.96
N ALA A 439 2.77 44.84 3.73
CA ALA A 439 3.77 45.79 3.26
C ALA A 439 3.92 45.67 1.72
N LEU A 440 4.27 46.79 1.08
CA LEU A 440 4.56 46.83 -0.35
C LEU A 440 6.05 46.64 -0.62
#